data_69d91f45a34951f8df6f0c1faeb3f99f
#
_entry.id   69d91f45a34951f8df6f0c1faeb3f99f
#
_cell.length_a   1.000
_cell.length_b   1.000
_cell.length_c   1.000
_cell.angle_alpha   90.00
_cell.angle_beta   90.00
_cell.angle_gamma   90.00
#
_symmetry.space_group_name_H-M   'P 1'
#
loop_
_entity.id
_entity.type
_entity.pdbx_description
1 polymer ?
#
loop_
_entity_poly.entity_id
_entity_poly.type
_entity_poly.pdbx_seq_one_letter_code
_entity_poly.pdbx_strand_id
1 'polypeptide(L)'
;VRWYQAAADQGYPRAQCNLGVCWEFGHGVARDPVRAAALYRQAAEGGDCVAACNLGYLYETGSGVAQSWADAVKWYQQAVEENYPRAQYNLAWCYEHGKGVPRDLRRARELYQAAAQQEYEGAREAAARLEKSGGRGGFLRGFLDGLHGQ
;
A
#
# COMPACT_ATOMS: atom_id res chain seq x y z
N VAL A 1 4.12 -17.91 18.79
CA VAL A 1 4.60 -16.66 19.41
C VAL A 1 6.00 -16.80 19.99
N ARG A 2 6.29 -17.81 20.84
CA ARG A 2 7.60 -18.00 21.49
C ARG A 2 8.77 -18.02 20.50
N TRP A 3 8.64 -18.73 19.36
CA TRP A 3 9.68 -18.80 18.34
C TRP A 3 9.89 -17.48 17.63
N TYR A 4 8.80 -16.78 17.29
CA TYR A 4 8.89 -15.46 16.68
C TYR A 4 9.49 -14.44 17.64
N GLN A 5 9.17 -14.52 18.93
CA GLN A 5 9.77 -13.64 19.95
C GLN A 5 11.28 -13.85 20.03
N ALA A 6 11.74 -15.09 20.16
CA ALA A 6 13.17 -15.38 20.25
C ALA A 6 13.96 -14.94 19.00
N ALA A 7 13.38 -15.10 17.81
CA ALA A 7 14.00 -14.66 16.57
C ALA A 7 13.90 -13.13 16.39
N ALA A 8 12.79 -12.52 16.78
CA ALA A 8 12.61 -11.07 16.75
C ALA A 8 13.60 -10.35 17.68
N ASP A 9 13.85 -10.91 18.87
CA ASP A 9 14.83 -10.39 19.84
C ASP A 9 16.26 -10.42 19.27
N GLN A 10 16.55 -11.29 18.31
CA GLN A 10 17.81 -11.34 17.56
C GLN A 10 17.83 -10.36 16.36
N GLY A 11 16.77 -9.61 16.13
CA GLY A 11 16.71 -8.58 15.09
C GLY A 11 16.36 -9.10 13.69
N TYR A 12 15.84 -10.34 13.55
CA TYR A 12 15.41 -10.85 12.25
C TYR A 12 14.12 -10.16 11.77
N PRO A 13 14.15 -9.37 10.67
CA PRO A 13 12.99 -8.55 10.25
C PRO A 13 11.73 -9.37 9.98
N ARG A 14 11.86 -10.54 9.34
CA ARG A 14 10.71 -11.41 9.07
C ARG A 14 10.08 -11.95 10.36
N ALA A 15 10.88 -12.27 11.36
CA ALA A 15 10.37 -12.72 12.65
C ALA A 15 9.65 -11.58 13.40
N GLN A 16 10.20 -10.37 13.35
CA GLN A 16 9.56 -9.17 13.89
C GLN A 16 8.22 -8.90 13.20
N CYS A 17 8.15 -9.02 11.87
CA CYS A 17 6.92 -8.90 11.11
C CYS A 17 5.88 -9.94 11.56
N ASN A 18 6.27 -11.22 11.63
CA ASN A 18 5.37 -12.29 12.04
C ASN A 18 4.87 -12.12 13.48
N LEU A 19 5.73 -11.67 14.38
CA LEU A 19 5.35 -11.34 15.74
C LEU A 19 4.37 -10.16 15.77
N GLY A 20 4.59 -9.15 14.93
CA GLY A 20 3.67 -8.03 14.73
C GLY A 20 2.27 -8.49 14.34
N VAL A 21 2.16 -9.45 13.41
CA VAL A 21 0.88 -10.08 13.02
C VAL A 21 0.21 -10.75 14.22
N CYS A 22 0.97 -11.45 15.06
CA CYS A 22 0.40 -12.07 16.27
C CYS A 22 -0.22 -11.02 17.21
N TRP A 23 0.43 -9.89 17.42
CA TRP A 23 -0.09 -8.81 18.26
C TRP A 23 -1.24 -8.05 17.60
N GLU A 24 -1.21 -7.85 16.28
CA GLU A 24 -2.28 -7.17 15.56
C GLU A 24 -3.61 -7.92 15.64
N PHE A 25 -3.57 -9.25 15.46
CA PHE A 25 -4.76 -10.10 15.40
C PHE A 25 -5.05 -10.87 16.68
N GLY A 26 -4.16 -10.84 17.65
CA GLY A 26 -4.33 -11.59 18.91
C GLY A 26 -4.07 -13.09 18.76
N HIS A 27 -3.14 -13.49 17.91
CA HIS A 27 -2.80 -14.90 17.71
C HIS A 27 -1.85 -15.40 18.81
N GLY A 28 -2.39 -16.07 19.81
CA GLY A 28 -1.64 -16.61 20.94
C GLY A 28 -1.17 -15.56 21.96
N VAL A 29 -1.60 -14.33 21.81
CA VAL A 29 -1.40 -13.17 22.71
C VAL A 29 -2.65 -12.31 22.72
N ALA A 30 -2.84 -11.47 23.74
CA ALA A 30 -3.87 -10.45 23.70
C ALA A 30 -3.57 -9.44 22.57
N ARG A 31 -4.60 -9.05 21.82
CA ARG A 31 -4.46 -8.08 20.72
C ARG A 31 -3.89 -6.76 21.23
N ASP A 32 -2.81 -6.30 20.61
CA ASP A 32 -2.14 -5.02 20.92
C ASP A 32 -1.59 -4.38 19.64
N PRO A 33 -2.37 -3.54 18.96
CA PRO A 33 -1.95 -2.91 17.71
C PRO A 33 -0.80 -1.91 17.90
N VAL A 34 -0.58 -1.37 19.10
CA VAL A 34 0.57 -0.48 19.38
C VAL A 34 1.87 -1.27 19.31
N ARG A 35 1.90 -2.46 19.92
CA ARG A 35 3.05 -3.36 19.82
C ARG A 35 3.25 -3.87 18.40
N ALA A 36 2.17 -4.17 17.70
CA ALA A 36 2.22 -4.57 16.30
C ALA A 36 2.89 -3.49 15.43
N ALA A 37 2.47 -2.23 15.58
CA ALA A 37 3.05 -1.10 14.86
C ALA A 37 4.56 -0.92 15.13
N ALA A 38 4.99 -1.06 16.38
CA ALA A 38 6.40 -0.97 16.76
C ALA A 38 7.22 -2.09 16.09
N LEU A 39 6.72 -3.31 16.08
CA LEU A 39 7.39 -4.47 15.46
C LEU A 39 7.43 -4.35 13.93
N TYR A 40 6.35 -3.91 13.30
CA TYR A 40 6.34 -3.65 11.86
C TYR A 40 7.33 -2.55 11.48
N ARG A 41 7.46 -1.50 12.29
CA ARG A 41 8.45 -0.44 12.06
C ARG A 41 9.87 -1.00 12.11
N GLN A 42 10.22 -1.76 13.14
CA GLN A 42 11.54 -2.39 13.25
C GLN A 42 11.82 -3.31 12.04
N ALA A 43 10.86 -4.14 11.68
CA ALA A 43 10.99 -5.04 10.53
C ALA A 43 11.13 -4.29 9.20
N ALA A 44 10.35 -3.24 8.99
CA ALA A 44 10.39 -2.40 7.79
C ALA A 44 11.73 -1.63 7.69
N GLU A 45 12.24 -1.10 8.78
CA GLU A 45 13.57 -0.48 8.86
C GLU A 45 14.69 -1.48 8.57
N GLY A 46 14.47 -2.76 8.88
CA GLY A 46 15.33 -3.89 8.53
C GLY A 46 15.13 -4.41 7.09
N GLY A 47 14.28 -3.79 6.29
CA GLY A 47 14.05 -4.11 4.87
C GLY A 47 12.91 -5.09 4.59
N ASP A 48 12.06 -5.44 5.57
CA ASP A 48 10.90 -6.30 5.32
C ASP A 48 9.75 -5.52 4.66
N CYS A 49 9.50 -5.80 3.37
CA CYS A 49 8.47 -5.11 2.58
C CYS A 49 7.04 -5.45 3.04
N VAL A 50 6.81 -6.64 3.59
CA VAL A 50 5.49 -7.02 4.14
C VAL A 50 5.20 -6.18 5.38
N ALA A 51 6.18 -6.03 6.27
CA ALA A 51 6.06 -5.18 7.44
C ALA A 51 5.84 -3.70 7.07
N ALA A 52 6.54 -3.19 6.07
CA ALA A 52 6.33 -1.83 5.57
C ALA A 52 4.89 -1.64 5.07
N CYS A 53 4.37 -2.58 4.28
CA CYS A 53 2.98 -2.54 3.82
C CYS A 53 1.98 -2.63 4.98
N ASN A 54 2.21 -3.51 5.94
CA ASN A 54 1.35 -3.63 7.12
C ASN A 54 1.36 -2.36 7.97
N LEU A 55 2.52 -1.76 8.18
CA LEU A 55 2.64 -0.48 8.89
C LEU A 55 1.92 0.65 8.15
N GLY A 56 2.03 0.72 6.81
CA GLY A 56 1.27 1.64 5.99
C GLY A 56 -0.23 1.50 6.22
N TYR A 57 -0.74 0.28 6.29
CA TYR A 57 -2.15 0.01 6.57
C TYR A 57 -2.56 0.43 8.00
N LEU A 58 -1.70 0.27 9.00
CA LEU A 58 -1.97 0.76 10.35
C LEU A 58 -2.07 2.30 10.37
N TYR A 59 -1.24 3.01 9.63
CA TYR A 59 -1.34 4.46 9.48
C TYR A 59 -2.58 4.90 8.71
N GLU A 60 -2.97 4.17 7.67
CA GLU A 60 -4.20 4.40 6.93
C GLU A 60 -5.44 4.34 7.84
N THR A 61 -5.50 3.32 8.69
CA THR A 61 -6.65 3.04 9.55
C THR A 61 -6.59 3.70 10.94
N GLY A 62 -5.43 4.20 11.35
CA GLY A 62 -5.21 4.71 12.71
C GLY A 62 -5.19 3.62 13.77
N SER A 63 -4.78 2.41 13.42
CA SER A 63 -4.71 1.28 14.36
C SER A 63 -3.32 1.21 15.02
N GLY A 64 -3.26 1.46 16.33
CA GLY A 64 -2.01 1.46 17.10
C GLY A 64 -1.07 2.64 16.84
N VAL A 65 -1.41 3.50 15.90
CA VAL A 65 -0.74 4.75 15.54
C VAL A 65 -1.79 5.83 15.23
N ALA A 66 -1.41 7.09 15.30
CA ALA A 66 -2.29 8.17 14.84
C ALA A 66 -2.48 8.05 13.31
N GLN A 67 -3.74 8.15 12.85
CA GLN A 67 -4.06 8.07 11.42
C GLN A 67 -3.29 9.13 10.64
N SER A 68 -2.62 8.73 9.57
CA SER A 68 -1.85 9.62 8.70
C SER A 68 -1.71 9.02 7.30
N TRP A 69 -2.38 9.59 6.32
CA TRP A 69 -2.23 9.19 4.93
C TRP A 69 -0.84 9.43 4.38
N ALA A 70 -0.18 10.51 4.82
CA ALA A 70 1.20 10.82 4.40
C ALA A 70 2.17 9.73 4.86
N ASP A 71 2.05 9.27 6.11
CA ASP A 71 2.88 8.19 6.63
C ASP A 71 2.52 6.84 5.99
N ALA A 72 1.23 6.57 5.74
CA ALA A 72 0.79 5.38 5.01
C ALA A 72 1.46 5.30 3.63
N VAL A 73 1.40 6.39 2.86
CA VAL A 73 2.03 6.48 1.53
C VAL A 73 3.54 6.24 1.61
N LYS A 74 4.23 6.84 2.58
CA LYS A 74 5.68 6.65 2.77
C LYS A 74 6.04 5.17 2.92
N TRP A 75 5.31 4.44 3.77
CA TRP A 75 5.56 3.02 4.00
C TRP A 75 5.14 2.13 2.83
N TYR A 76 4.05 2.47 2.13
CA TYR A 76 3.67 1.79 0.89
C TYR A 76 4.74 1.99 -0.20
N GLN A 77 5.30 3.20 -0.36
CA GLN A 77 6.38 3.47 -1.30
C GLN A 77 7.61 2.60 -1.04
N GLN A 78 8.01 2.46 0.22
CA GLN A 78 9.13 1.58 0.58
C GLN A 78 8.85 0.11 0.18
N ALA A 79 7.65 -0.39 0.42
CA ALA A 79 7.28 -1.76 0.02
C ALA A 79 7.18 -1.92 -1.51
N VAL A 80 6.80 -0.87 -2.23
CA VAL A 80 6.77 -0.86 -3.71
C VAL A 80 8.16 -0.97 -4.32
N GLU A 81 9.19 -0.42 -3.69
CA GLU A 81 10.59 -0.57 -4.13
C GLU A 81 11.03 -2.04 -4.20
N GLU A 82 10.48 -2.88 -3.31
CA GLU A 82 10.66 -4.33 -3.31
C GLU A 82 9.62 -5.08 -4.16
N ASN A 83 8.92 -4.36 -5.03
CA ASN A 83 7.92 -4.91 -5.95
C ASN A 83 6.77 -5.69 -5.27
N TYR A 84 6.38 -5.30 -4.05
CA TYR A 84 5.34 -5.98 -3.28
C TYR A 84 3.93 -5.62 -3.79
N PRO A 85 3.14 -6.58 -4.32
CA PRO A 85 1.92 -6.29 -5.07
C PRO A 85 0.81 -5.66 -4.24
N ARG A 86 0.65 -6.05 -2.99
CA ARG A 86 -0.31 -5.43 -2.08
C ARG A 86 -0.01 -3.94 -1.85
N ALA A 87 1.26 -3.59 -1.71
CA ALA A 87 1.68 -2.20 -1.56
C ALA A 87 1.47 -1.40 -2.85
N GLN A 88 1.74 -2.00 -4.01
CA GLN A 88 1.44 -1.39 -5.31
C GLN A 88 -0.06 -1.06 -5.43
N TYR A 89 -0.92 -1.99 -5.07
CA TYR A 89 -2.36 -1.78 -5.08
C TYR A 89 -2.81 -0.66 -4.11
N ASN A 90 -2.33 -0.69 -2.87
CA ASN A 90 -2.69 0.30 -1.86
C ASN A 90 -2.18 1.70 -2.23
N LEU A 91 -0.95 1.80 -2.74
CA LEU A 91 -0.40 3.07 -3.20
C LEU A 91 -1.14 3.60 -4.44
N ALA A 92 -1.53 2.72 -5.37
CA ALA A 92 -2.37 3.07 -6.50
C ALA A 92 -3.69 3.70 -6.05
N TRP A 93 -4.33 3.11 -5.05
CA TRP A 93 -5.55 3.65 -4.46
C TRP A 93 -5.34 5.06 -3.86
N CYS A 94 -4.21 5.28 -3.18
CA CYS A 94 -3.85 6.60 -2.66
C CYS A 94 -3.73 7.65 -3.78
N TYR A 95 -3.07 7.32 -4.88
CA TYR A 95 -2.98 8.21 -6.04
C TYR A 95 -4.32 8.42 -6.75
N GLU A 96 -5.14 7.40 -6.85
CA GLU A 96 -6.48 7.51 -7.44
C GLU A 96 -7.38 8.49 -6.68
N HIS A 97 -7.31 8.47 -5.35
CA HIS A 97 -8.18 9.26 -4.47
C HIS A 97 -7.52 10.51 -3.88
N GLY A 98 -6.25 10.76 -4.19
CA GLY A 98 -5.51 11.91 -3.64
C GLY A 98 -5.35 11.83 -2.11
N LYS A 99 -5.06 10.64 -1.57
CA LYS A 99 -4.86 10.42 -0.14
C LYS A 99 -3.37 10.38 0.19
N GLY A 100 -2.89 11.36 0.95
CA GLY A 100 -1.48 11.49 1.32
C GLY A 100 -0.53 11.89 0.18
N VAL A 101 -1.02 11.92 -1.05
CA VAL A 101 -0.34 12.36 -2.28
C VAL A 101 -1.32 13.14 -3.16
N PRO A 102 -0.87 14.03 -4.04
CA PRO A 102 -1.72 14.62 -5.06
C PRO A 102 -2.33 13.53 -5.95
N ARG A 103 -3.60 13.70 -6.31
CA ARG A 103 -4.31 12.76 -7.19
C ARG A 103 -3.60 12.65 -8.53
N ASP A 104 -3.26 11.42 -8.93
CA ASP A 104 -2.59 11.11 -10.19
C ASP A 104 -3.12 9.78 -10.74
N LEU A 105 -4.06 9.85 -11.68
CA LEU A 105 -4.69 8.66 -12.26
C LEU A 105 -3.74 7.87 -13.17
N ARG A 106 -2.76 8.52 -13.78
CA ARG A 106 -1.74 7.83 -14.58
C ARG A 106 -0.87 6.96 -13.68
N ARG A 107 -0.36 7.55 -12.58
CA ARG A 107 0.44 6.82 -11.60
C ARG A 107 -0.34 5.69 -10.94
N ALA A 108 -1.60 5.94 -10.58
CA ALA A 108 -2.49 4.91 -10.05
C ALA A 108 -2.62 3.73 -11.02
N ARG A 109 -2.88 3.99 -12.30
CA ARG A 109 -3.00 2.94 -13.31
C ARG A 109 -1.72 2.12 -13.47
N GLU A 110 -0.56 2.77 -13.54
CA GLU A 110 0.74 2.10 -13.64
C GLU A 110 0.96 1.13 -12.46
N LEU A 111 0.63 1.54 -11.24
CA LEU A 111 0.77 0.72 -10.04
C LEU A 111 -0.26 -0.42 -10.00
N TYR A 112 -1.51 -0.18 -10.39
CA TYR A 112 -2.50 -1.26 -10.53
C TYR A 112 -2.08 -2.29 -11.58
N GLN A 113 -1.51 -1.85 -12.72
CA GLN A 113 -0.99 -2.74 -13.75
C GLN A 113 0.17 -3.59 -13.23
N ALA A 114 1.09 -3.00 -12.46
CA ALA A 114 2.19 -3.72 -11.84
C ALA A 114 1.70 -4.78 -10.85
N ALA A 115 0.71 -4.46 -10.01
CA ALA A 115 0.09 -5.43 -9.12
C ALA A 115 -0.66 -6.54 -9.89
N ALA A 116 -1.34 -6.18 -10.99
CA ALA A 116 -2.06 -7.12 -11.85
C ALA A 116 -1.12 -8.12 -12.55
N GLN A 117 0.09 -7.70 -12.90
CA GLN A 117 1.13 -8.61 -13.44
C GLN A 117 1.55 -9.69 -12.44
N GLN A 118 1.38 -9.43 -11.15
CA GLN A 118 1.62 -10.38 -10.06
C GLN A 118 0.33 -11.08 -9.60
N GLU A 119 -0.73 -11.00 -10.41
CA GLU A 119 -2.04 -11.62 -10.17
C GLU A 119 -2.70 -11.19 -8.85
N TYR A 120 -2.41 -9.96 -8.39
CA TYR A 120 -3.05 -9.42 -7.20
C TYR A 120 -4.54 -9.17 -7.45
N GLU A 121 -5.38 -9.71 -6.55
CA GLU A 121 -6.84 -9.64 -6.68
C GLU A 121 -7.34 -8.20 -6.80
N GLY A 122 -8.24 -7.94 -7.75
CA GLY A 122 -8.83 -6.64 -8.00
C GLY A 122 -7.96 -5.64 -8.78
N ALA A 123 -6.67 -5.92 -8.95
CA ALA A 123 -5.75 -4.98 -9.59
C ALA A 123 -6.01 -4.81 -11.09
N ARG A 124 -6.36 -5.91 -11.77
CA ARG A 124 -6.68 -5.90 -13.20
C ARG A 124 -7.95 -5.08 -13.50
N GLU A 125 -8.98 -5.26 -12.69
CA GLU A 125 -10.25 -4.54 -12.79
C GLU A 125 -10.05 -3.04 -12.50
N ALA A 126 -9.25 -2.71 -11.50
CA ALA A 126 -8.93 -1.33 -11.15
C ALA A 126 -8.16 -0.63 -12.28
N ALA A 127 -7.15 -1.28 -12.86
CA ALA A 127 -6.40 -0.76 -14.00
C ALA A 127 -7.32 -0.53 -15.23
N ALA A 128 -8.14 -1.51 -15.57
CA ALA A 128 -9.07 -1.43 -16.70
C ALA A 128 -10.13 -0.32 -16.53
N ARG A 129 -10.60 -0.11 -15.29
CA ARG A 129 -11.54 0.98 -14.98
C ARG A 129 -10.92 2.35 -15.24
N LEU A 130 -9.66 2.55 -14.89
CA LEU A 130 -8.94 3.81 -15.12
C LEU A 130 -8.60 4.04 -16.59
N GLU A 131 -8.37 3.00 -17.38
CA GLU A 131 -8.18 3.10 -18.82
C GLU A 131 -9.44 3.64 -19.52
N LYS A 132 -10.61 3.12 -19.15
CA LYS A 132 -11.90 3.58 -19.72
C LYS A 132 -12.21 5.03 -19.35
N SER A 133 -11.86 5.48 -18.16
CA SER A 133 -12.08 6.86 -17.73
C SER A 133 -11.13 7.84 -18.41
N GLY A 134 -9.89 7.44 -18.68
CA GLY A 134 -8.91 8.26 -19.42
C GLY A 134 -9.22 8.41 -20.90
N GLY A 135 -9.79 7.37 -21.54
CA GLY A 135 -10.17 7.40 -22.95
C GLY A 135 -11.35 8.33 -23.25
N ARG A 136 -12.28 8.52 -22.33
CA ARG A 136 -13.43 9.44 -22.52
C ARG A 136 -13.01 10.92 -22.51
N GLY A 137 -11.99 11.29 -21.71
CA GLY A 137 -11.49 12.67 -21.67
C GLY A 137 -10.70 13.08 -22.92
N GLY A 138 -9.97 12.15 -23.53
CA GLY A 138 -9.22 12.37 -24.78
C GLY A 138 -10.11 12.55 -26.00
N PHE A 139 -11.19 11.77 -26.07
CA PHE A 139 -12.14 11.85 -27.19
C PHE A 139 -12.94 13.18 -27.18
N LEU A 140 -13.35 13.66 -26.00
CA LEU A 140 -14.07 14.93 -25.86
C LEU A 140 -13.16 16.16 -26.13
N ARG A 141 -11.87 16.11 -25.78
CA ARG A 141 -10.91 17.18 -26.10
C ARG A 141 -10.70 17.29 -27.61
N GLY A 142 -10.47 16.17 -28.31
CA GLY A 142 -10.29 16.15 -29.76
C GLY A 142 -11.55 16.64 -30.52
N PHE A 143 -12.73 16.39 -29.98
CA PHE A 143 -13.99 16.86 -30.57
C PHE A 143 -14.21 18.37 -30.42
N LEU A 144 -13.81 18.97 -29.28
CA LEU A 144 -13.94 20.40 -29.05
C LEU A 144 -12.92 21.23 -29.84
N ASP A 145 -11.69 20.71 -30.03
CA ASP A 145 -10.65 21.37 -30.83
C ASP A 145 -11.00 21.38 -32.32
N GLY A 146 -11.81 20.44 -32.80
CA GLY A 146 -12.30 20.40 -34.17
C GLY A 146 -13.46 21.37 -34.51
N LEU A 147 -14.11 21.96 -33.51
CA LEU A 147 -15.23 22.89 -33.69
C LEU A 147 -14.81 24.36 -33.74
N HIS A 148 -13.57 24.69 -33.51
CA HIS A 148 -13.04 26.07 -33.52
C HIS A 148 -12.15 26.38 -34.73
N GLY A 149 -12.16 25.52 -35.75
CA GLY A 149 -11.34 25.64 -36.96
C GLY A 149 -12.16 25.81 -38.23
N GLN A 150 -13.21 26.67 -38.23
CA GLN A 150 -13.83 27.21 -39.46
C GLN A 150 -14.24 28.67 -39.24
#